data_3ad387ead61950096fd7059abeac4781
#
_entry.id   3ad387ead61950096fd7059abeac4781
#
_cell.length_a   1.000
_cell.length_b   1.000
_cell.length_c   1.000
_cell.angle_alpha   90.00
_cell.angle_beta   90.00
_cell.angle_gamma   90.00
#
_symmetry.space_group_name_H-M   'P 1'
#
loop_
_entity.id
_entity.type
_entity.pdbx_description
1 polymer ?
#
loop_
_entity_poly.entity_id
_entity_poly.type
_entity_poly.pdbx_seq_one_letter_code
_entity_poly.pdbx_strand_id
1 'polypeptide(L)'
;MKWNWNKNAVVRYLRQLVSLSQDIDTEAASATIRQNVYFRGPNVFILFFAIIIASVGLNVNSIPVIIGAMLISPLMGPIMGFGMGLGTNDTDLVRTSLKNLAVMVSISILASTLYFLISPLSMENPTELLARTKPTIYDVFIALFGGFAGILETSRKERGTVMSGVAIATALMPPLCTAGFGIATWHWQYIVGALYLFLINSILIALATFLAVKYLRYPVVQEHTTNKRRRAISITIVILVLIVPSIISAISVVRENNFSRRANTFIAQHKTIGMSYVYQTQVNATASTIDFFLAGETLSEPDRKLFLADAIQAGFDSTSIVLHEDALTADDTDLRQEQLIKDLFATKDEQIQAYQQQISDLRTRLAAAERLNTQHTFPTEQLTKEIQTQYPAVESITFALGEHLTTSNDTTQVEPITLVSVQLAHKKALSRTEREKLQEWLRIRLNADAIEVVIQ
;
A
#
# COMPACT_ATOMS: atom_id res chain seq x y z
N MET A 1 31.16 35.10 -6.62
CA MET A 1 30.20 35.42 -5.55
C MET A 1 30.18 34.28 -4.54
N LYS A 2 30.96 34.40 -3.43
CA LYS A 2 31.09 33.35 -2.40
C LYS A 2 29.83 33.43 -1.51
N TRP A 3 28.93 32.47 -1.63
CA TRP A 3 27.74 32.34 -0.79
C TRP A 3 28.16 31.85 0.59
N ASN A 4 28.29 32.76 1.52
CA ASN A 4 28.62 32.46 2.91
C ASN A 4 27.32 32.02 3.63
N TRP A 5 27.02 30.74 3.58
CA TRP A 5 25.93 30.16 4.37
C TRP A 5 26.27 30.26 5.85
N ASN A 6 25.67 31.23 6.52
CA ASN A 6 25.80 31.34 7.96
C ASN A 6 25.16 30.09 8.61
N LYS A 7 25.98 29.15 9.07
CA LYS A 7 25.52 27.90 9.69
C LYS A 7 24.45 28.14 10.77
N ASN A 8 24.52 29.24 11.48
CA ASN A 8 23.52 29.64 12.48
C ASN A 8 22.15 30.04 11.87
N ALA A 9 22.12 30.54 10.63
CA ALA A 9 20.87 30.90 9.95
C ALA A 9 20.17 29.64 9.45
N VAL A 10 20.90 28.68 8.88
CA VAL A 10 20.37 27.39 8.43
C VAL A 10 19.83 26.58 9.62
N VAL A 11 20.59 26.49 10.70
CA VAL A 11 20.15 25.81 11.92
C VAL A 11 18.91 26.47 12.52
N ARG A 12 18.83 27.80 12.50
CA ARG A 12 17.66 28.54 12.99
C ARG A 12 16.44 28.30 12.10
N TYR A 13 16.61 28.33 10.78
CA TYR A 13 15.56 28.01 9.81
C TYR A 13 15.05 26.57 9.98
N LEU A 14 15.95 25.59 10.05
CA LEU A 14 15.59 24.20 10.30
C LEU A 14 14.87 24.01 11.63
N ARG A 15 15.31 24.73 12.68
CA ARG A 15 14.64 24.71 13.99
C ARG A 15 13.24 25.31 13.94
N GLN A 16 13.03 26.38 13.16
CA GLN A 16 11.70 26.95 12.92
C GLN A 16 10.81 26.00 12.13
N LEU A 17 11.36 25.36 11.09
CA LEU A 17 10.66 24.41 10.23
C LEU A 17 10.19 23.18 10.99
N VAL A 18 10.93 22.73 11.99
CA VAL A 18 10.62 21.55 12.82
C VAL A 18 9.90 21.95 14.13
N SER A 19 9.73 23.26 14.41
CA SER A 19 9.08 23.70 15.65
C SER A 19 7.56 23.44 15.57
N LEU A 20 7.09 22.49 16.36
CA LEU A 20 5.67 22.09 16.47
C LEU A 20 4.85 23.02 17.39
N SER A 21 5.49 23.87 18.20
CA SER A 21 4.84 24.58 19.32
C SER A 21 3.86 25.68 18.91
N GLN A 22 3.96 26.22 17.69
CA GLN A 22 3.09 27.30 17.24
C GLN A 22 1.78 26.80 16.60
N ASP A 23 1.79 25.59 16.02
CA ASP A 23 0.69 25.05 15.22
C ASP A 23 -0.09 23.95 15.94
N ILE A 24 0.26 23.64 17.19
CA ILE A 24 -0.37 22.58 17.97
C ILE A 24 -1.26 23.16 19.08
N ASP A 25 -2.45 22.56 19.20
CA ASP A 25 -3.41 22.77 20.29
C ASP A 25 -3.71 21.43 20.97
N THR A 26 -3.03 21.17 22.08
CA THR A 26 -3.16 19.92 22.83
C THR A 26 -4.48 19.81 23.59
N GLU A 27 -5.12 20.93 23.94
CA GLU A 27 -6.41 20.94 24.66
C GLU A 27 -7.54 20.59 23.70
N ALA A 28 -7.62 21.26 22.55
CA ALA A 28 -8.60 20.97 21.51
C ALA A 28 -8.42 19.55 20.95
N ALA A 29 -7.19 19.08 20.79
CA ALA A 29 -6.89 17.72 20.40
C ALA A 29 -7.35 16.69 21.42
N SER A 30 -7.08 16.93 22.70
CA SER A 30 -7.56 16.06 23.80
C SER A 30 -9.07 15.95 23.80
N ALA A 31 -9.80 17.06 23.66
CA ALA A 31 -11.25 17.09 23.59
C ALA A 31 -11.77 16.26 22.38
N THR A 32 -11.15 16.42 21.22
CA THR A 32 -11.51 15.68 20.01
C THR A 32 -11.27 14.18 20.14
N ILE A 33 -10.11 13.77 20.65
CA ILE A 33 -9.82 12.35 20.87
C ILE A 33 -10.84 11.75 21.83
N ARG A 34 -11.16 12.45 22.95
CA ARG A 34 -12.17 12.00 23.90
C ARG A 34 -13.54 11.82 23.23
N GLN A 35 -13.93 12.77 22.39
CA GLN A 35 -15.19 12.69 21.63
C GLN A 35 -15.21 11.50 20.68
N ASN A 36 -14.11 11.23 19.97
CA ASN A 36 -13.97 10.12 19.02
C ASN A 36 -13.89 8.74 19.68
N VAL A 37 -13.58 8.67 20.98
CA VAL A 37 -13.64 7.41 21.73
C VAL A 37 -15.07 6.92 21.93
N TYR A 38 -16.06 7.84 22.02
CA TYR A 38 -17.44 7.45 22.25
C TYR A 38 -18.05 6.82 20.99
N PHE A 39 -18.38 5.54 21.11
CA PHE A 39 -18.97 4.74 20.04
C PHE A 39 -20.47 4.55 20.29
N ARG A 40 -21.29 5.43 19.72
CA ARG A 40 -22.75 5.42 19.88
C ARG A 40 -23.46 5.96 18.63
N GLY A 41 -24.73 5.59 18.46
CA GLY A 41 -25.61 6.13 17.43
C GLY A 41 -25.07 5.92 16.02
N PRO A 42 -24.97 6.97 15.20
CA PRO A 42 -24.56 6.85 13.79
C PRO A 42 -23.23 6.13 13.56
N ASN A 43 -22.27 6.27 14.51
CA ASN A 43 -20.95 5.64 14.38
C ASN A 43 -21.00 4.12 14.30
N VAL A 44 -22.02 3.49 14.90
CA VAL A 44 -22.22 2.03 14.83
C VAL A 44 -22.58 1.62 13.40
N PHE A 45 -23.52 2.33 12.80
CA PHE A 45 -23.95 2.07 11.42
C PHE A 45 -22.85 2.41 10.40
N ILE A 46 -22.12 3.52 10.63
CA ILE A 46 -20.99 3.92 9.79
C ILE A 46 -19.92 2.82 9.79
N LEU A 47 -19.56 2.28 10.98
CA LEU A 47 -18.63 1.17 11.06
C LEU A 47 -19.15 -0.07 10.33
N PHE A 48 -20.41 -0.43 10.55
CA PHE A 48 -21.02 -1.60 9.91
C PHE A 48 -20.96 -1.47 8.38
N PHE A 49 -21.41 -0.35 7.81
CA PHE A 49 -21.36 -0.13 6.38
C PHE A 49 -19.92 -0.06 5.84
N ALA A 50 -19.01 0.59 6.55
CA ALA A 50 -17.61 0.64 6.19
C ALA A 50 -16.99 -0.77 6.09
N ILE A 51 -17.29 -1.65 7.05
CA ILE A 51 -16.82 -3.05 7.04
C ILE A 51 -17.42 -3.84 5.87
N ILE A 52 -18.72 -3.64 5.56
CA ILE A 52 -19.35 -4.29 4.39
C ILE A 52 -18.64 -3.83 3.10
N ILE A 53 -18.46 -2.51 2.91
CA ILE A 53 -17.78 -1.97 1.72
C ILE A 53 -16.34 -2.50 1.62
N ALA A 54 -15.61 -2.54 2.74
CA ALA A 54 -14.26 -3.10 2.76
C ALA A 54 -14.25 -4.60 2.42
N SER A 55 -15.21 -5.36 2.93
CA SER A 55 -15.33 -6.79 2.64
C SER A 55 -15.65 -7.04 1.16
N VAL A 56 -16.52 -6.19 0.56
CA VAL A 56 -16.75 -6.19 -0.91
C VAL A 56 -15.46 -5.88 -1.65
N GLY A 57 -14.75 -4.82 -1.26
CA GLY A 57 -13.49 -4.42 -1.89
C GLY A 57 -12.42 -5.51 -1.83
N LEU A 58 -12.29 -6.20 -0.68
CA LEU A 58 -11.39 -7.33 -0.49
C LEU A 58 -11.82 -8.55 -1.33
N ASN A 59 -13.12 -8.77 -1.45
CA ASN A 59 -13.67 -9.88 -2.24
C ASN A 59 -13.39 -9.74 -3.74
N VAL A 60 -13.45 -8.50 -4.25
CA VAL A 60 -13.18 -8.21 -5.67
C VAL A 60 -11.75 -7.72 -5.93
N ASN A 61 -10.85 -7.83 -4.97
CA ASN A 61 -9.46 -7.34 -5.00
C ASN A 61 -9.35 -5.85 -5.46
N SER A 62 -10.31 -5.00 -5.07
CA SER A 62 -10.34 -3.58 -5.46
C SER A 62 -9.74 -2.69 -4.37
N ILE A 63 -8.46 -2.36 -4.52
CA ILE A 63 -7.72 -1.48 -3.60
C ILE A 63 -8.42 -0.11 -3.40
N PRO A 64 -8.93 0.57 -4.45
CA PRO A 64 -9.61 1.86 -4.28
C PRO A 64 -10.85 1.77 -3.39
N VAL A 65 -11.66 0.71 -3.53
CA VAL A 65 -12.87 0.49 -2.70
C VAL A 65 -12.48 0.24 -1.25
N ILE A 66 -11.44 -0.54 -1.01
CA ILE A 66 -10.89 -0.81 0.32
C ILE A 66 -10.45 0.49 0.98
N ILE A 67 -9.69 1.33 0.27
CA ILE A 67 -9.23 2.64 0.77
C ILE A 67 -10.42 3.55 1.09
N GLY A 68 -11.42 3.63 0.21
CA GLY A 68 -12.64 4.41 0.43
C GLY A 68 -13.39 4.00 1.70
N ALA A 69 -13.53 2.71 1.95
CA ALA A 69 -14.13 2.18 3.17
C ALA A 69 -13.34 2.55 4.45
N MET A 70 -12.01 2.50 4.37
CA MET A 70 -11.12 2.85 5.48
C MET A 70 -11.26 4.31 5.91
N LEU A 71 -11.52 5.23 4.97
CA LEU A 71 -11.66 6.66 5.23
C LEU A 71 -12.84 6.99 6.14
N ILE A 72 -13.91 6.23 6.08
CA ILE A 72 -15.12 6.45 6.86
C ILE A 72 -15.15 5.67 8.18
N SER A 73 -14.15 4.82 8.44
CA SER A 73 -14.12 3.95 9.62
C SER A 73 -13.75 4.69 10.91
N PRO A 74 -14.53 4.56 11.99
CA PRO A 74 -14.25 5.21 13.27
C PRO A 74 -13.26 4.44 14.16
N LEU A 75 -12.61 3.36 13.69
CA LEU A 75 -11.76 2.48 14.52
C LEU A 75 -10.56 3.20 15.18
N MET A 76 -10.09 4.28 14.58
CA MET A 76 -8.93 5.02 15.06
C MET A 76 -9.16 5.68 16.43
N GLY A 77 -10.38 6.20 16.70
CA GLY A 77 -10.70 6.95 17.89
C GLY A 77 -10.34 6.24 19.21
N PRO A 78 -10.84 5.04 19.46
CA PRO A 78 -10.53 4.29 20.67
C PRO A 78 -9.05 3.94 20.83
N ILE A 79 -8.33 3.64 19.73
CA ILE A 79 -6.91 3.28 19.81
C ILE A 79 -6.07 4.50 20.21
N MET A 80 -6.33 5.66 19.60
CA MET A 80 -5.68 6.92 19.98
C MET A 80 -6.08 7.34 21.42
N GLY A 81 -7.36 7.17 21.77
CA GLY A 81 -7.86 7.42 23.14
C GLY A 81 -7.16 6.57 24.17
N PHE A 82 -6.88 5.30 23.87
CA PHE A 82 -6.12 4.41 24.74
C PHE A 82 -4.67 4.92 24.92
N GLY A 83 -3.97 5.25 23.82
CA GLY A 83 -2.61 5.79 23.88
C GLY A 83 -2.54 7.13 24.61
N MET A 84 -3.49 8.04 24.37
CA MET A 84 -3.60 9.31 25.07
C MET A 84 -3.90 9.11 26.56
N GLY A 85 -4.83 8.21 26.89
CA GLY A 85 -5.18 7.92 28.30
C GLY A 85 -3.97 7.43 29.10
N LEU A 86 -3.12 6.58 28.52
CA LEU A 86 -1.85 6.17 29.12
C LEU A 86 -0.90 7.37 29.27
N GLY A 87 -0.81 8.23 28.24
CA GLY A 87 0.07 9.40 28.21
C GLY A 87 -0.32 10.48 29.22
N THR A 88 -1.61 10.71 29.44
CA THR A 88 -2.17 11.72 30.35
C THR A 88 -2.51 11.19 31.73
N ASN A 89 -2.25 9.91 32.01
CA ASN A 89 -2.63 9.22 33.24
C ASN A 89 -4.14 9.19 33.50
N ASP A 90 -4.97 9.11 32.47
CA ASP A 90 -6.43 9.06 32.52
C ASP A 90 -6.92 7.60 32.42
N THR A 91 -7.18 7.00 33.57
CA THR A 91 -7.62 5.59 33.63
C THR A 91 -9.03 5.38 33.12
N ASP A 92 -9.91 6.36 33.23
CA ASP A 92 -11.29 6.27 32.75
C ASP A 92 -11.32 6.29 31.22
N LEU A 93 -10.46 7.14 30.63
CA LEU A 93 -10.29 7.15 29.18
C LEU A 93 -9.71 5.83 28.68
N VAL A 94 -8.70 5.27 29.33
CA VAL A 94 -8.11 3.96 29.00
C VAL A 94 -9.18 2.87 29.01
N ARG A 95 -9.97 2.79 30.09
CA ARG A 95 -11.02 1.78 30.24
C ARG A 95 -12.13 1.94 29.19
N THR A 96 -12.56 3.17 28.95
CA THR A 96 -13.62 3.47 27.98
C THR A 96 -13.15 3.16 26.56
N SER A 97 -11.92 3.54 26.23
CA SER A 97 -11.29 3.25 24.94
C SER A 97 -11.20 1.75 24.67
N LEU A 98 -10.72 0.99 25.63
CA LEU A 98 -10.59 -0.47 25.50
C LEU A 98 -11.96 -1.16 25.36
N LYS A 99 -12.95 -0.74 26.15
CA LYS A 99 -14.33 -1.25 26.04
C LYS A 99 -14.94 -0.98 24.67
N ASN A 100 -14.83 0.26 24.19
CA ASN A 100 -15.39 0.64 22.89
C ASN A 100 -14.65 -0.03 21.73
N LEU A 101 -13.32 -0.16 21.84
CA LEU A 101 -12.53 -0.93 20.85
C LEU A 101 -13.01 -2.38 20.76
N ALA A 102 -13.20 -3.04 21.88
CA ALA A 102 -13.69 -4.43 21.90
C ALA A 102 -15.07 -4.57 21.24
N VAL A 103 -15.99 -3.64 21.50
CA VAL A 103 -17.31 -3.60 20.86
C VAL A 103 -17.17 -3.40 19.35
N MET A 104 -16.33 -2.43 18.93
CA MET A 104 -16.11 -2.14 17.49
C MET A 104 -15.49 -3.34 16.76
N VAL A 105 -14.51 -3.99 17.36
CA VAL A 105 -13.90 -5.22 16.80
C VAL A 105 -14.95 -6.32 16.66
N SER A 106 -15.78 -6.54 17.67
CA SER A 106 -16.84 -7.55 17.61
C SER A 106 -17.86 -7.27 16.49
N ILE A 107 -18.30 -6.02 16.36
CA ILE A 107 -19.22 -5.61 15.28
C ILE A 107 -18.56 -5.77 13.92
N SER A 108 -17.28 -5.41 13.80
CA SER A 108 -16.53 -5.54 12.54
C SER A 108 -16.41 -6.98 12.08
N ILE A 109 -16.05 -7.87 13.00
CA ILE A 109 -15.92 -9.30 12.68
C ILE A 109 -17.31 -9.88 12.33
N LEU A 110 -18.36 -9.56 13.08
CA LEU A 110 -19.72 -10.03 12.80
C LEU A 110 -20.22 -9.54 11.44
N ALA A 111 -20.05 -8.25 11.12
CA ALA A 111 -20.48 -7.68 9.86
C ALA A 111 -19.73 -8.32 8.66
N SER A 112 -18.41 -8.50 8.79
CA SER A 112 -17.62 -9.15 7.76
C SER A 112 -17.98 -10.63 7.60
N THR A 113 -18.13 -11.37 8.70
CA THR A 113 -18.57 -12.78 8.66
C THR A 113 -19.92 -12.91 7.97
N LEU A 114 -20.89 -12.05 8.32
CA LEU A 114 -22.22 -12.04 7.70
C LEU A 114 -22.11 -11.79 6.17
N TYR A 115 -21.29 -10.84 5.77
CA TYR A 115 -21.08 -10.57 4.34
C TYR A 115 -20.53 -11.79 3.61
N PHE A 116 -19.47 -12.42 4.12
CA PHE A 116 -18.83 -13.56 3.46
C PHE A 116 -19.69 -14.85 3.49
N LEU A 117 -20.58 -14.98 4.46
CA LEU A 117 -21.55 -16.09 4.49
C LEU A 117 -22.64 -15.93 3.42
N ILE A 118 -23.03 -14.69 3.10
CA ILE A 118 -24.12 -14.40 2.14
C ILE A 118 -23.57 -14.20 0.73
N SER A 119 -22.28 -13.81 0.59
CA SER A 119 -21.68 -13.49 -0.71
C SER A 119 -21.69 -14.70 -1.64
N PRO A 120 -22.31 -14.57 -2.84
CA PRO A 120 -22.32 -15.65 -3.83
C PRO A 120 -21.02 -15.77 -4.61
N LEU A 121 -20.07 -14.86 -4.40
CA LEU A 121 -18.80 -14.81 -5.13
C LEU A 121 -17.84 -15.82 -4.53
N SER A 122 -17.57 -16.89 -5.26
CA SER A 122 -16.48 -17.81 -4.97
C SER A 122 -15.15 -17.12 -5.27
N MET A 123 -14.28 -17.00 -4.27
CA MET A 123 -12.95 -16.44 -4.48
C MET A 123 -12.01 -17.52 -5.00
N GLU A 124 -11.66 -17.45 -6.28
CA GLU A 124 -10.63 -18.33 -6.84
C GLU A 124 -9.23 -17.97 -6.31
N ASN A 125 -8.95 -16.67 -6.07
CA ASN A 125 -7.65 -16.21 -5.57
C ASN A 125 -7.80 -14.97 -4.67
N PRO A 126 -8.04 -15.10 -3.36
CA PRO A 126 -8.22 -13.98 -2.44
C PRO A 126 -6.89 -13.33 -2.01
N THR A 127 -6.12 -12.78 -2.96
CA THR A 127 -4.77 -12.27 -2.75
C THR A 127 -4.69 -11.17 -1.69
N GLU A 128 -5.63 -10.21 -1.72
CA GLU A 128 -5.68 -9.10 -0.76
C GLU A 128 -6.05 -9.57 0.66
N LEU A 129 -6.91 -10.58 0.78
CA LEU A 129 -7.24 -11.17 2.08
C LEU A 129 -6.07 -11.95 2.66
N LEU A 130 -5.42 -12.80 1.84
CA LEU A 130 -4.30 -13.61 2.28
C LEU A 130 -3.07 -12.77 2.66
N ALA A 131 -2.86 -11.64 1.99
CA ALA A 131 -1.81 -10.68 2.35
C ALA A 131 -1.96 -10.13 3.78
N ARG A 132 -3.16 -10.19 4.38
CA ARG A 132 -3.44 -9.71 5.75
C ARG A 132 -3.41 -10.80 6.82
N THR A 133 -2.99 -12.00 6.47
CA THR A 133 -2.88 -13.12 7.42
C THR A 133 -1.49 -13.23 8.06
N LYS A 134 -0.48 -12.58 7.47
CA LYS A 134 0.90 -12.61 7.98
C LYS A 134 1.42 -11.18 8.13
N PRO A 135 1.83 -10.76 9.35
CA PRO A 135 2.44 -9.45 9.54
C PRO A 135 3.79 -9.36 8.84
N THR A 136 4.07 -8.18 8.31
CA THR A 136 5.35 -7.85 7.69
C THR A 136 6.03 -6.70 8.44
N ILE A 137 7.33 -6.52 8.22
CA ILE A 137 8.04 -5.37 8.79
C ILE A 137 7.45 -4.04 8.31
N TYR A 138 6.89 -4.01 7.11
CA TYR A 138 6.25 -2.82 6.55
C TYR A 138 5.00 -2.43 7.34
N ASP A 139 4.21 -3.41 7.81
CA ASP A 139 3.03 -3.16 8.65
C ASP A 139 3.43 -2.46 9.96
N VAL A 140 4.55 -2.88 10.57
CA VAL A 140 5.10 -2.25 11.78
C VAL A 140 5.44 -0.78 11.54
N PHE A 141 6.15 -0.47 10.44
CA PHE A 141 6.48 0.91 10.08
C PHE A 141 5.23 1.74 9.76
N ILE A 142 4.29 1.18 8.99
CA ILE A 142 3.04 1.86 8.63
C ILE A 142 2.23 2.18 9.88
N ALA A 143 2.08 1.23 10.80
CA ALA A 143 1.34 1.44 12.04
C ALA A 143 2.00 2.49 12.94
N LEU A 144 3.32 2.44 13.09
CA LEU A 144 4.06 3.37 13.95
C LEU A 144 4.05 4.79 13.38
N PHE A 145 4.47 4.97 12.13
CA PHE A 145 4.52 6.30 11.51
C PHE A 145 3.11 6.83 11.21
N GLY A 146 2.17 5.97 10.83
CA GLY A 146 0.76 6.32 10.71
C GLY A 146 0.18 6.82 12.03
N GLY A 147 0.51 6.15 13.14
CA GLY A 147 0.13 6.57 14.48
C GLY A 147 0.69 7.95 14.85
N PHE A 148 1.96 8.22 14.56
CA PHE A 148 2.56 9.56 14.75
C PHE A 148 1.89 10.62 13.87
N ALA A 149 1.68 10.32 12.59
CA ALA A 149 1.02 11.25 11.67
C ALA A 149 -0.42 11.57 12.14
N GLY A 150 -1.17 10.57 12.58
CA GLY A 150 -2.54 10.73 13.06
C GLY A 150 -2.65 11.59 14.31
N ILE A 151 -1.79 11.38 15.32
CA ILE A 151 -1.81 12.21 16.54
C ILE A 151 -1.34 13.65 16.25
N LEU A 152 -0.34 13.84 15.40
CA LEU A 152 0.13 15.16 14.99
C LEU A 152 -0.97 15.93 14.25
N GLU A 153 -1.65 15.30 13.29
CA GLU A 153 -2.76 15.91 12.56
C GLU A 153 -3.93 16.27 13.48
N THR A 154 -4.29 15.37 14.39
CA THR A 154 -5.35 15.65 15.39
C THR A 154 -4.96 16.81 16.32
N SER A 155 -3.66 17.02 16.52
CA SER A 155 -3.12 18.07 17.41
C SER A 155 -3.02 19.44 16.73
N ARG A 156 -3.16 19.55 15.40
CA ARG A 156 -3.05 20.82 14.67
C ARG A 156 -4.20 21.78 15.02
N LYS A 157 -3.88 23.08 15.09
CA LYS A 157 -4.87 24.16 15.27
C LYS A 157 -5.80 24.25 14.06
N GLU A 158 -5.22 24.25 12.86
CA GLU A 158 -5.97 24.20 11.61
C GLU A 158 -6.04 22.74 11.15
N ARG A 159 -7.20 22.13 11.33
CA ARG A 159 -7.43 20.74 10.96
C ARG A 159 -7.61 20.63 9.47
N GLY A 160 -6.71 19.92 8.82
CA GLY A 160 -6.89 19.49 7.44
C GLY A 160 -8.00 18.44 7.33
N THR A 161 -8.68 18.42 6.19
CA THR A 161 -9.73 17.45 5.96
C THR A 161 -9.13 16.05 5.72
N VAL A 162 -9.49 15.09 6.59
CA VAL A 162 -9.57 13.64 6.30
C VAL A 162 -8.25 12.84 6.10
N MET A 163 -7.10 13.43 5.74
CA MET A 163 -5.95 12.63 5.28
C MET A 163 -5.24 11.78 6.33
N SER A 164 -5.32 12.12 7.61
CA SER A 164 -4.63 11.36 8.68
C SER A 164 -5.26 10.01 9.00
N GLY A 165 -6.58 9.90 8.80
CA GLY A 165 -7.32 8.67 9.03
C GLY A 165 -6.93 7.53 8.08
N VAL A 166 -6.47 7.87 6.87
CA VAL A 166 -6.15 6.89 5.81
C VAL A 166 -5.02 5.96 6.20
N ALA A 167 -3.87 6.53 6.61
CA ALA A 167 -2.68 5.72 6.91
C ALA A 167 -2.89 4.77 8.09
N ILE A 168 -3.68 5.19 9.09
CA ILE A 168 -3.99 4.36 10.27
C ILE A 168 -5.06 3.32 9.94
N ALA A 169 -6.10 3.71 9.21
CA ALA A 169 -7.19 2.83 8.84
C ALA A 169 -6.73 1.67 7.94
N THR A 170 -5.72 1.89 7.08
CA THR A 170 -5.14 0.85 6.24
C THR A 170 -4.57 -0.32 7.04
N ALA A 171 -4.08 -0.05 8.23
CA ALA A 171 -3.48 -1.07 9.10
C ALA A 171 -4.50 -1.85 9.96
N LEU A 172 -5.72 -1.33 10.14
CA LEU A 172 -6.66 -1.85 11.14
C LEU A 172 -7.86 -2.59 10.54
N MET A 173 -8.45 -2.04 9.48
CA MET A 173 -9.75 -2.53 8.98
C MET A 173 -9.63 -3.83 8.18
N PRO A 174 -8.71 -3.99 7.22
CA PRO A 174 -8.59 -5.20 6.43
C PRO A 174 -8.33 -6.46 7.27
N PRO A 175 -7.49 -6.44 8.31
CA PRO A 175 -7.32 -7.60 9.18
C PRO A 175 -8.62 -8.05 9.86
N LEU A 176 -9.49 -7.12 10.27
CA LEU A 176 -10.78 -7.49 10.87
C LEU A 176 -11.74 -8.12 9.84
N CYS A 177 -11.71 -7.62 8.59
CA CYS A 177 -12.45 -8.23 7.49
C CYS A 177 -11.92 -9.64 7.16
N THR A 178 -10.60 -9.81 7.14
CA THR A 178 -9.96 -11.12 6.92
C THR A 178 -10.27 -12.11 8.04
N ALA A 179 -10.34 -11.65 9.29
CA ALA A 179 -10.77 -12.49 10.40
C ALA A 179 -12.23 -12.97 10.21
N GLY A 180 -13.13 -12.08 9.78
CA GLY A 180 -14.52 -12.43 9.44
C GLY A 180 -14.60 -13.43 8.28
N PHE A 181 -13.78 -13.26 7.24
CA PHE A 181 -13.63 -14.24 6.15
C PHE A 181 -13.16 -15.61 6.68
N GLY A 182 -12.14 -15.62 7.54
CA GLY A 182 -11.63 -16.84 8.16
C GLY A 182 -12.72 -17.58 8.96
N ILE A 183 -13.62 -16.87 9.66
CA ILE A 183 -14.76 -17.46 10.36
C ILE A 183 -15.76 -18.04 9.36
N ALA A 184 -16.12 -17.27 8.33
CA ALA A 184 -17.09 -17.71 7.32
C ALA A 184 -16.64 -18.96 6.54
N THR A 185 -15.33 -19.12 6.33
CA THR A 185 -14.72 -20.22 5.58
C THR A 185 -14.14 -21.35 6.46
N TRP A 186 -14.27 -21.21 7.79
CA TRP A 186 -13.71 -22.16 8.78
C TRP A 186 -12.19 -22.34 8.70
N HIS A 187 -11.44 -21.33 8.27
CA HIS A 187 -9.99 -21.37 8.20
C HIS A 187 -9.36 -20.67 9.43
N TRP A 188 -9.06 -21.47 10.45
CA TRP A 188 -8.51 -20.98 11.71
C TRP A 188 -7.21 -20.18 11.56
N GLN A 189 -6.36 -20.54 10.63
CA GLN A 189 -5.10 -19.86 10.36
C GLN A 189 -5.32 -18.39 9.94
N TYR A 190 -6.36 -18.11 9.15
CA TYR A 190 -6.71 -16.74 8.72
C TYR A 190 -7.24 -15.90 9.88
N ILE A 191 -8.03 -16.52 10.79
CA ILE A 191 -8.55 -15.82 11.96
C ILE A 191 -7.40 -15.38 12.86
N VAL A 192 -6.54 -16.31 13.25
CA VAL A 192 -5.43 -16.04 14.18
C VAL A 192 -4.43 -15.06 13.57
N GLY A 193 -4.02 -15.27 12.32
CA GLY A 193 -3.07 -14.39 11.63
C GLY A 193 -3.58 -12.96 11.48
N ALA A 194 -4.84 -12.80 11.09
CA ALA A 194 -5.45 -11.48 10.91
C ALA A 194 -5.67 -10.75 12.24
N LEU A 195 -6.16 -11.43 13.27
CA LEU A 195 -6.31 -10.84 14.61
C LEU A 195 -4.96 -10.47 15.22
N TYR A 196 -3.93 -11.28 15.00
CA TYR A 196 -2.57 -10.98 15.44
C TYR A 196 -2.03 -9.71 14.76
N LEU A 197 -2.21 -9.57 13.44
CA LEU A 197 -1.84 -8.36 12.71
C LEU A 197 -2.59 -7.13 13.21
N PHE A 198 -3.91 -7.24 13.42
CA PHE A 198 -4.72 -6.17 14.00
C PHE A 198 -4.21 -5.74 15.38
N LEU A 199 -3.89 -6.70 16.24
CA LEU A 199 -3.41 -6.45 17.59
C LEU A 199 -2.06 -5.70 17.59
N ILE A 200 -1.08 -6.17 16.79
CA ILE A 200 0.23 -5.52 16.66
C ILE A 200 0.06 -4.08 16.18
N ASN A 201 -0.71 -3.86 15.11
CA ASN A 201 -0.92 -2.53 14.55
C ASN A 201 -1.61 -1.61 15.56
N SER A 202 -2.62 -2.09 16.29
CA SER A 202 -3.31 -1.33 17.33
C SER A 202 -2.37 -0.91 18.47
N ILE A 203 -1.50 -1.82 18.92
CA ILE A 203 -0.50 -1.54 19.95
C ILE A 203 0.53 -0.51 19.48
N LEU A 204 1.02 -0.64 18.24
CA LEU A 204 2.01 0.29 17.69
C LEU A 204 1.43 1.69 17.49
N ILE A 205 0.19 1.82 17.04
CA ILE A 205 -0.51 3.10 16.92
C ILE A 205 -0.73 3.73 18.31
N ALA A 206 -1.15 2.93 19.29
CA ALA A 206 -1.33 3.39 20.66
C ALA A 206 0.00 3.83 21.30
N LEU A 207 1.10 3.12 21.02
CA LEU A 207 2.44 3.46 21.46
C LEU A 207 2.92 4.77 20.81
N ALA A 208 2.73 4.94 19.49
CA ALA A 208 3.05 6.18 18.79
C ALA A 208 2.26 7.36 19.39
N THR A 209 0.96 7.18 19.65
CA THR A 209 0.12 8.17 20.29
C THR A 209 0.61 8.49 21.70
N PHE A 210 0.94 7.49 22.52
CA PHE A 210 1.49 7.67 23.86
C PHE A 210 2.79 8.49 23.85
N LEU A 211 3.73 8.15 22.97
CA LEU A 211 5.01 8.85 22.84
C LEU A 211 4.82 10.30 22.39
N ALA A 212 3.94 10.53 21.40
CA ALA A 212 3.63 11.87 20.91
C ALA A 212 2.94 12.72 21.98
N VAL A 213 1.96 12.17 22.71
CA VAL A 213 1.27 12.85 23.83
C VAL A 213 2.25 13.27 24.93
N LYS A 214 3.23 12.41 25.26
CA LYS A 214 4.29 12.73 26.21
C LYS A 214 5.24 13.81 25.68
N TYR A 215 5.64 13.70 24.40
CA TYR A 215 6.51 14.68 23.77
C TYR A 215 5.87 16.06 23.66
N LEU A 216 4.61 16.13 23.24
CA LEU A 216 3.84 17.35 23.07
C LEU A 216 3.30 17.94 24.41
N ARG A 217 3.55 17.25 25.52
CA ARG A 217 3.17 17.68 26.87
C ARG A 217 1.66 17.96 27.03
N TYR A 218 0.83 17.01 26.61
CA TYR A 218 -0.62 17.09 26.84
C TYR A 218 -0.96 17.28 28.32
N PRO A 219 -2.08 17.97 28.64
CA PRO A 219 -2.49 18.21 30.01
C PRO A 219 -2.76 16.87 30.73
N VAL A 220 -2.09 16.68 31.86
CA VAL A 220 -2.23 15.47 32.68
C VAL A 220 -3.46 15.63 33.57
N VAL A 221 -4.32 14.62 33.58
CA VAL A 221 -5.51 14.61 34.45
C VAL A 221 -5.09 14.45 35.93
N GLN A 222 -5.33 15.49 36.73
CA GLN A 222 -5.13 15.44 38.18
C GLN A 222 -6.39 14.85 38.83
N GLU A 223 -6.44 13.56 39.05
CA GLU A 223 -7.46 12.96 39.86
C GLU A 223 -7.05 12.99 41.36
N HIS A 224 -7.99 13.33 42.21
CA HIS A 224 -7.84 13.34 43.67
C HIS A 224 -7.87 11.93 44.26
N THR A 225 -7.06 11.00 43.76
CA THR A 225 -7.02 9.66 44.31
C THR A 225 -5.85 9.47 45.27
N THR A 226 -6.14 8.85 46.40
CA THR A 226 -5.23 8.63 47.55
C THR A 226 -4.03 7.74 47.27
N ASN A 227 -3.96 7.07 46.11
CA ASN A 227 -2.92 6.08 45.78
C ASN A 227 -2.15 6.36 44.48
N LYS A 228 -1.57 7.57 44.35
CA LYS A 228 -0.76 7.98 43.18
C LYS A 228 0.33 6.96 42.80
N ARG A 229 0.97 6.32 43.80
CA ARG A 229 2.06 5.34 43.55
C ARG A 229 1.55 4.04 42.95
N ARG A 230 0.43 3.47 43.45
CA ARG A 230 -0.17 2.25 42.88
C ARG A 230 -0.61 2.48 41.45
N ARG A 231 -1.21 3.63 41.15
CA ARG A 231 -1.65 4.02 39.81
C ARG A 231 -0.47 4.17 38.83
N ALA A 232 0.60 4.88 39.25
CA ALA A 232 1.80 5.00 38.44
C ALA A 232 2.42 3.63 38.14
N ILE A 233 2.49 2.72 39.12
CA ILE A 233 2.96 1.37 38.94
C ILE A 233 2.05 0.59 37.95
N SER A 234 0.72 0.70 38.11
CA SER A 234 -0.24 0.04 37.23
C SER A 234 -0.09 0.50 35.76
N ILE A 235 0.01 1.81 35.54
CA ILE A 235 0.25 2.37 34.19
C ILE A 235 1.60 1.90 33.63
N THR A 236 2.66 1.92 34.44
CA THR A 236 3.98 1.44 34.01
C THR A 236 3.95 -0.04 33.65
N ILE A 237 3.24 -0.87 34.39
CA ILE A 237 3.05 -2.29 34.08
C ILE A 237 2.30 -2.45 32.74
N VAL A 238 1.20 -1.71 32.55
CA VAL A 238 0.44 -1.75 31.28
C VAL A 238 1.33 -1.35 30.10
N ILE A 239 2.10 -0.28 30.25
CA ILE A 239 3.05 0.19 29.22
C ILE A 239 4.10 -0.90 28.92
N LEU A 240 4.67 -1.50 29.96
CA LEU A 240 5.67 -2.56 29.81
C LEU A 240 5.09 -3.79 29.12
N VAL A 241 3.88 -4.21 29.51
CA VAL A 241 3.15 -5.33 28.90
C VAL A 241 2.81 -5.06 27.45
N LEU A 242 2.63 -3.81 27.05
CA LEU A 242 2.40 -3.43 25.65
C LEU A 242 3.70 -3.33 24.86
N ILE A 243 4.74 -2.69 25.41
CA ILE A 243 6.00 -2.43 24.69
C ILE A 243 6.80 -3.71 24.48
N VAL A 244 6.95 -4.54 25.51
CA VAL A 244 7.82 -5.72 25.46
C VAL A 244 7.36 -6.72 24.38
N PRO A 245 6.08 -7.16 24.33
CA PRO A 245 5.61 -8.04 23.27
C PRO A 245 5.70 -7.40 21.89
N SER A 246 5.46 -6.08 21.76
CA SER A 246 5.55 -5.37 20.49
C SER A 246 6.97 -5.36 19.94
N ILE A 247 7.97 -5.13 20.78
CA ILE A 247 9.39 -5.19 20.38
C ILE A 247 9.77 -6.62 19.99
N ILE A 248 9.39 -7.61 20.79
CA ILE A 248 9.65 -9.03 20.50
C ILE A 248 9.02 -9.40 19.16
N SER A 249 7.77 -8.99 18.95
CA SER A 249 7.03 -9.26 17.71
C SER A 249 7.68 -8.58 16.51
N ALA A 250 8.08 -7.32 16.63
CA ALA A 250 8.80 -6.61 15.57
C ALA A 250 10.12 -7.29 15.20
N ILE A 251 10.91 -7.72 16.22
CA ILE A 251 12.16 -8.46 16.01
C ILE A 251 11.88 -9.80 15.32
N SER A 252 10.84 -10.54 15.75
CA SER A 252 10.43 -11.80 15.14
C SER A 252 10.09 -11.63 13.66
N VAL A 253 9.25 -10.65 13.34
CA VAL A 253 8.88 -10.34 11.95
C VAL A 253 10.08 -9.99 11.08
N VAL A 254 11.02 -9.18 11.60
CA VAL A 254 12.29 -8.87 10.90
C VAL A 254 13.11 -10.14 10.67
N ARG A 255 13.21 -10.99 11.67
CA ARG A 255 13.96 -12.25 11.60
C ARG A 255 13.36 -13.20 10.57
N GLU A 256 12.04 -13.39 10.61
CA GLU A 256 11.30 -14.22 9.67
C GLU A 256 11.41 -13.72 8.22
N ASN A 257 11.28 -12.42 7.99
CA ASN A 257 11.46 -11.81 6.67
C ASN A 257 12.89 -11.96 6.15
N ASN A 258 13.88 -11.74 7.01
CA ASN A 258 15.29 -11.89 6.63
C ASN A 258 15.62 -13.36 6.32
N PHE A 259 15.06 -14.29 7.10
CA PHE A 259 15.19 -15.72 6.82
C PHE A 259 14.56 -16.09 5.49
N SER A 260 13.28 -15.72 5.27
CA SER A 260 12.57 -15.99 4.01
C SER A 260 13.29 -15.41 2.79
N ARG A 261 13.81 -14.19 2.90
CA ARG A 261 14.55 -13.56 1.82
C ARG A 261 15.84 -14.31 1.48
N ARG A 262 16.62 -14.69 2.50
CA ARG A 262 17.83 -15.49 2.30
C ARG A 262 17.51 -16.86 1.75
N ALA A 263 16.48 -17.52 2.30
CA ALA A 263 16.01 -18.83 1.83
C ALA A 263 15.62 -18.80 0.35
N ASN A 264 14.81 -17.84 -0.07
CA ASN A 264 14.40 -17.70 -1.47
C ASN A 264 15.60 -17.44 -2.41
N THR A 265 16.60 -16.68 -1.96
CA THR A 265 17.83 -16.46 -2.73
C THR A 265 18.64 -17.76 -2.85
N PHE A 266 18.78 -18.49 -1.76
CA PHE A 266 19.46 -19.79 -1.74
C PHE A 266 18.78 -20.83 -2.62
N ILE A 267 17.46 -20.95 -2.53
CA ILE A 267 16.63 -21.84 -3.37
C ILE A 267 16.80 -21.50 -4.85
N ALA A 268 16.81 -20.22 -5.21
CA ALA A 268 16.96 -19.81 -6.61
C ALA A 268 18.31 -20.21 -7.21
N GLN A 269 19.36 -20.33 -6.37
CA GLN A 269 20.70 -20.76 -6.78
C GLN A 269 20.85 -22.28 -6.84
N HIS A 270 20.05 -23.03 -6.08
CA HIS A 270 20.17 -24.49 -5.92
C HIS A 270 18.92 -25.21 -6.46
N LYS A 271 18.69 -25.13 -7.77
CA LYS A 271 17.60 -25.87 -8.44
C LYS A 271 17.92 -27.34 -8.67
N THR A 272 19.20 -27.69 -8.59
CA THR A 272 19.72 -29.05 -8.70
C THR A 272 20.75 -29.26 -7.60
N ILE A 273 20.76 -30.44 -6.97
CA ILE A 273 21.72 -30.84 -5.95
C ILE A 273 22.33 -32.17 -6.41
N GLY A 274 23.61 -32.18 -6.80
CA GLY A 274 24.21 -33.33 -7.47
C GLY A 274 23.45 -33.70 -8.75
N MET A 275 23.00 -34.95 -8.88
CA MET A 275 22.17 -35.43 -9.98
C MET A 275 20.67 -35.35 -9.70
N SER A 276 20.25 -34.87 -8.52
CA SER A 276 18.86 -34.76 -8.13
C SER A 276 18.29 -33.37 -8.45
N TYR A 277 17.04 -33.33 -8.87
CA TYR A 277 16.33 -32.09 -9.19
C TYR A 277 15.39 -31.70 -8.04
N VAL A 278 15.43 -30.40 -7.63
CA VAL A 278 14.51 -29.86 -6.62
C VAL A 278 13.19 -29.53 -7.30
N TYR A 279 12.15 -30.34 -7.06
CA TYR A 279 10.83 -30.11 -7.67
C TYR A 279 9.91 -29.26 -6.82
N GLN A 280 10.11 -29.26 -5.49
CA GLN A 280 9.34 -28.44 -4.56
C GLN A 280 10.21 -27.96 -3.41
N THR A 281 9.93 -26.77 -2.90
CA THR A 281 10.55 -26.24 -1.70
C THR A 281 9.49 -25.64 -0.78
N GLN A 282 9.64 -25.82 0.53
CA GLN A 282 8.80 -25.16 1.52
C GLN A 282 9.67 -24.40 2.50
N VAL A 283 9.40 -23.11 2.68
CA VAL A 283 10.11 -22.25 3.62
C VAL A 283 9.22 -22.00 4.83
N ASN A 284 9.62 -22.52 5.98
CA ASN A 284 8.98 -22.22 7.24
C ASN A 284 9.81 -21.18 8.00
N ALA A 285 9.48 -19.91 7.81
CA ALA A 285 10.22 -18.80 8.40
C ALA A 285 10.14 -18.77 9.94
N THR A 286 9.01 -19.22 10.50
CA THR A 286 8.79 -19.27 11.96
C THR A 286 9.64 -20.33 12.62
N ALA A 287 9.74 -21.51 12.02
CA ALA A 287 10.61 -22.58 12.48
C ALA A 287 12.08 -22.39 12.02
N SER A 288 12.32 -21.43 11.13
CA SER A 288 13.61 -21.22 10.45
C SER A 288 14.11 -22.47 9.73
N THR A 289 13.20 -23.19 9.04
CA THR A 289 13.52 -24.39 8.26
C THR A 289 13.19 -24.21 6.77
N ILE A 290 13.95 -24.89 5.94
CA ILE A 290 13.75 -24.99 4.49
C ILE A 290 13.67 -26.48 4.17
N ASP A 291 12.53 -26.90 3.66
CA ASP A 291 12.31 -28.26 3.18
C ASP A 291 12.56 -28.29 1.67
N PHE A 292 13.47 -29.13 1.24
CA PHE A 292 13.77 -29.42 -0.17
C PHE A 292 13.24 -30.81 -0.51
N PHE A 293 12.39 -30.87 -1.50
CA PHE A 293 11.86 -32.11 -2.04
C PHE A 293 12.61 -32.46 -3.33
N LEU A 294 13.32 -33.56 -3.32
CA LEU A 294 14.23 -34.00 -4.36
C LEU A 294 13.63 -35.15 -5.17
N ALA A 295 13.73 -35.07 -6.48
CA ALA A 295 13.40 -36.16 -7.40
C ALA A 295 14.64 -36.54 -8.22
N GLY A 296 14.88 -37.83 -8.40
CA GLY A 296 16.02 -38.35 -9.15
C GLY A 296 16.79 -39.42 -8.38
N GLU A 297 18.08 -39.48 -8.58
CA GLU A 297 18.93 -40.41 -7.86
C GLU A 297 19.09 -40.00 -6.39
N THR A 298 19.27 -40.98 -5.50
CA THR A 298 19.55 -40.71 -4.09
C THR A 298 20.84 -39.88 -3.96
N LEU A 299 20.77 -38.83 -3.15
CA LEU A 299 21.87 -37.90 -3.00
C LEU A 299 23.10 -38.60 -2.43
N SER A 300 24.24 -38.46 -3.09
CA SER A 300 25.48 -39.02 -2.61
C SER A 300 25.96 -38.28 -1.34
N GLU A 301 26.64 -38.97 -0.41
CA GLU A 301 27.15 -38.35 0.81
C GLU A 301 28.11 -37.16 0.56
N PRO A 302 28.95 -37.15 -0.47
CA PRO A 302 29.75 -35.98 -0.83
C PRO A 302 28.89 -34.80 -1.26
N ASP A 303 27.86 -35.01 -2.11
CA ASP A 303 27.00 -33.93 -2.60
C ASP A 303 26.15 -33.34 -1.46
N ARG A 304 25.66 -34.19 -0.56
CA ARG A 304 24.95 -33.75 0.65
C ARG A 304 25.83 -32.85 1.52
N LYS A 305 27.11 -33.23 1.75
CA LYS A 305 28.06 -32.45 2.53
C LYS A 305 28.38 -31.13 1.85
N LEU A 306 28.55 -31.11 0.54
CA LEU A 306 28.81 -29.92 -0.23
C LEU A 306 27.65 -28.94 -0.14
N PHE A 307 26.43 -29.42 -0.38
CA PHE A 307 25.21 -28.62 -0.27
C PHE A 307 25.00 -28.04 1.13
N LEU A 308 25.23 -28.84 2.18
CA LEU A 308 25.15 -28.33 3.56
C LEU A 308 26.26 -27.32 3.87
N ALA A 309 27.45 -27.47 3.30
CA ALA A 309 28.52 -26.49 3.44
C ALA A 309 28.16 -25.15 2.77
N ASP A 310 27.58 -25.18 1.57
CA ASP A 310 27.06 -24.00 0.87
C ASP A 310 25.94 -23.33 1.68
N ALA A 311 25.08 -24.10 2.30
CA ALA A 311 24.03 -23.58 3.17
C ALA A 311 24.59 -22.88 4.42
N ILE A 312 25.60 -23.46 5.05
CA ILE A 312 26.31 -22.83 6.17
C ILE A 312 26.98 -21.54 5.74
N GLN A 313 27.60 -21.50 4.56
CA GLN A 313 28.18 -20.29 3.98
C GLN A 313 27.14 -19.21 3.68
N ALA A 314 25.92 -19.61 3.29
CA ALA A 314 24.77 -18.72 3.12
C ALA A 314 24.15 -18.24 4.45
N GLY A 315 24.66 -18.75 5.60
CA GLY A 315 24.24 -18.35 6.95
C GLY A 315 23.03 -19.11 7.48
N PHE A 316 22.84 -20.35 7.03
CA PHE A 316 21.85 -21.28 7.58
C PHE A 316 22.54 -22.29 8.51
N ASP A 317 21.84 -22.70 9.57
CA ASP A 317 22.30 -23.82 10.39
C ASP A 317 22.03 -25.14 9.64
N SER A 318 22.88 -26.14 9.85
CA SER A 318 22.69 -27.47 9.27
C SER A 318 21.34 -28.11 9.59
N THR A 319 20.77 -27.76 10.74
CA THR A 319 19.43 -28.19 11.18
C THR A 319 18.29 -27.42 10.50
N SER A 320 18.59 -26.31 9.85
CA SER A 320 17.60 -25.48 9.13
C SER A 320 17.22 -26.07 7.77
N ILE A 321 17.96 -27.05 7.27
CA ILE A 321 17.72 -27.65 5.96
C ILE A 321 17.27 -29.09 6.16
N VAL A 322 16.09 -29.39 5.63
CA VAL A 322 15.51 -30.72 5.61
C VAL A 322 15.44 -31.18 4.17
N LEU A 323 16.14 -32.29 3.86
CA LEU A 323 16.12 -32.89 2.55
C LEU A 323 15.14 -34.09 2.58
N HIS A 324 14.10 -34.01 1.78
CA HIS A 324 13.16 -35.09 1.54
C HIS A 324 13.56 -35.78 0.24
N GLU A 325 14.16 -36.93 0.37
CA GLU A 325 14.50 -37.79 -0.76
C GLU A 325 13.36 -38.79 -0.91
N ASP A 326 12.47 -38.55 -1.86
CA ASP A 326 11.51 -39.55 -2.28
C ASP A 326 12.29 -40.62 -3.03
N ALA A 327 12.77 -41.64 -2.32
CA ALA A 327 13.28 -42.84 -2.93
C ALA A 327 12.12 -43.48 -3.69
N LEU A 328 12.02 -43.15 -4.98
CA LEU A 328 11.18 -43.91 -5.90
C LEU A 328 11.77 -45.32 -5.98
N THR A 329 11.32 -46.20 -5.08
CA THR A 329 11.66 -47.61 -5.12
C THR A 329 11.13 -48.15 -6.43
N ALA A 330 11.96 -48.96 -7.11
CA ALA A 330 11.82 -49.42 -8.51
C ALA A 330 10.52 -50.16 -8.84
N ASP A 331 9.68 -50.49 -7.87
CA ASP A 331 8.45 -51.27 -8.07
C ASP A 331 7.17 -50.44 -8.26
N ASP A 332 7.20 -49.13 -7.96
CA ASP A 332 6.04 -48.21 -8.15
C ASP A 332 6.30 -47.15 -9.25
N THR A 333 7.36 -47.34 -10.00
CA THR A 333 8.07 -46.26 -10.71
C THR A 333 7.34 -45.79 -11.99
N ASP A 334 6.69 -46.67 -12.74
CA ASP A 334 6.19 -46.28 -14.06
C ASP A 334 4.92 -45.43 -14.03
N LEU A 335 3.98 -45.72 -13.15
CA LEU A 335 2.69 -45.02 -13.10
C LEU A 335 2.77 -43.67 -12.31
N ARG A 336 3.55 -43.62 -11.23
CA ARG A 336 3.75 -42.38 -10.45
C ARG A 336 4.69 -41.39 -11.12
N GLN A 337 5.75 -41.86 -11.77
CA GLN A 337 6.64 -41.01 -12.57
C GLN A 337 5.89 -40.39 -13.77
N GLU A 338 5.05 -41.17 -14.45
CA GLU A 338 4.22 -40.65 -15.54
C GLU A 338 3.17 -39.64 -15.04
N GLN A 339 2.58 -39.84 -13.88
CA GLN A 339 1.67 -38.88 -13.27
C GLN A 339 2.40 -37.62 -12.78
N LEU A 340 3.55 -37.75 -12.10
CA LEU A 340 4.37 -36.58 -11.66
C LEU A 340 4.88 -35.76 -12.86
N ILE A 341 5.30 -36.46 -13.92
CA ILE A 341 5.73 -35.80 -15.16
C ILE A 341 4.53 -35.10 -15.83
N LYS A 342 3.37 -35.74 -15.89
CA LYS A 342 2.14 -35.14 -16.41
C LYS A 342 1.69 -33.92 -15.58
N ASP A 343 1.72 -34.00 -14.27
CA ASP A 343 1.35 -32.90 -13.38
C ASP A 343 2.34 -31.73 -13.45
N LEU A 344 3.66 -32.03 -13.58
CA LEU A 344 4.69 -31.03 -13.81
C LEU A 344 4.53 -30.32 -15.16
N PHE A 345 4.22 -31.09 -16.22
CA PHE A 345 3.97 -30.49 -17.53
C PHE A 345 2.65 -29.72 -17.56
N ALA A 346 1.59 -30.22 -16.93
CA ALA A 346 0.31 -29.53 -16.82
C ALA A 346 0.46 -28.19 -16.06
N THR A 347 1.17 -28.19 -14.92
CA THR A 347 1.43 -26.97 -14.15
C THR A 347 2.31 -25.97 -14.92
N LYS A 348 3.31 -26.45 -15.66
CA LYS A 348 4.12 -25.59 -16.53
C LYS A 348 3.33 -25.05 -17.73
N ASP A 349 2.48 -25.85 -18.33
CA ASP A 349 1.63 -25.43 -19.46
C ASP A 349 0.61 -24.37 -18.99
N GLU A 350 0.00 -24.52 -17.82
CA GLU A 350 -0.85 -23.50 -17.22
C GLU A 350 -0.09 -22.20 -16.96
N GLN A 351 1.13 -22.27 -16.39
CA GLN A 351 1.95 -21.08 -16.18
C GLN A 351 2.36 -20.41 -17.51
N ILE A 352 2.74 -21.21 -18.51
CA ILE A 352 3.09 -20.70 -19.85
C ILE A 352 1.88 -20.04 -20.49
N GLN A 353 0.70 -20.64 -20.41
CA GLN A 353 -0.54 -20.04 -20.91
C GLN A 353 -0.90 -18.75 -20.18
N ALA A 354 -0.77 -18.71 -18.84
CA ALA A 354 -1.00 -17.51 -18.07
C ALA A 354 -0.03 -16.38 -18.45
N TYR A 355 1.25 -16.66 -18.61
CA TYR A 355 2.22 -15.67 -19.09
C TYR A 355 1.98 -15.23 -20.53
N GLN A 356 1.59 -16.13 -21.41
CA GLN A 356 1.22 -15.80 -22.80
C GLN A 356 0.00 -14.89 -22.84
N GLN A 357 -0.97 -15.12 -21.98
CA GLN A 357 -2.17 -14.29 -21.87
C GLN A 357 -1.84 -12.89 -21.32
N GLN A 358 -0.95 -12.80 -20.31
CA GLN A 358 -0.45 -11.51 -19.80
C GLN A 358 0.33 -10.73 -20.86
N ILE A 359 1.20 -11.41 -21.61
CA ILE A 359 1.95 -10.79 -22.72
C ILE A 359 1.01 -10.29 -23.81
N SER A 360 -0.04 -11.06 -24.14
CA SER A 360 -1.07 -10.65 -25.11
C SER A 360 -1.85 -9.43 -24.65
N ASP A 361 -2.26 -9.40 -23.37
CA ASP A 361 -2.97 -8.25 -22.78
C ASP A 361 -2.08 -7.00 -22.75
N LEU A 362 -0.82 -7.14 -22.32
CA LEU A 362 0.15 -6.04 -22.32
C LEU A 362 0.43 -5.51 -23.72
N ARG A 363 0.54 -6.39 -24.74
CA ARG A 363 0.70 -5.99 -26.14
C ARG A 363 -0.53 -5.24 -26.66
N THR A 364 -1.72 -5.67 -26.29
CA THR A 364 -2.98 -5.01 -26.67
C THR A 364 -3.07 -3.61 -26.04
N ARG A 365 -2.72 -3.49 -24.77
CA ARG A 365 -2.66 -2.19 -24.05
C ARG A 365 -1.59 -1.27 -24.65
N LEU A 366 -0.41 -1.82 -24.97
CA LEU A 366 0.65 -1.05 -25.62
C LEU A 366 0.21 -0.55 -26.99
N ALA A 367 -0.38 -1.40 -27.82
CA ALA A 367 -0.89 -1.00 -29.13
C ALA A 367 -2.01 0.04 -29.04
N ALA A 368 -2.87 -0.04 -28.02
CA ALA A 368 -3.89 0.96 -27.77
C ALA A 368 -3.27 2.30 -27.32
N ALA A 369 -2.27 2.29 -26.45
CA ALA A 369 -1.55 3.47 -26.02
C ALA A 369 -0.74 4.12 -27.17
N GLU A 370 -0.11 3.31 -28.01
CA GLU A 370 0.59 3.76 -29.22
C GLU A 370 -0.36 4.39 -30.23
N ARG A 371 -1.55 3.83 -30.43
CA ARG A 371 -2.59 4.41 -31.29
C ARG A 371 -3.05 5.76 -30.77
N LEU A 372 -3.28 5.89 -29.46
CA LEU A 372 -3.61 7.18 -28.84
C LEU A 372 -2.47 8.18 -29.02
N ASN A 373 -1.22 7.76 -28.86
CA ASN A 373 -0.05 8.64 -29.00
C ASN A 373 0.18 9.05 -30.47
N THR A 374 -0.06 8.14 -31.45
CA THR A 374 0.07 8.46 -32.88
C THR A 374 -1.06 9.33 -33.40
N GLN A 375 -2.27 9.26 -32.82
CA GLN A 375 -3.36 10.18 -33.18
C GLN A 375 -3.07 11.64 -32.77
N HIS A 376 -2.13 11.86 -31.85
CA HIS A 376 -1.77 13.18 -31.33
C HIS A 376 -0.40 13.71 -31.82
N THR A 377 0.28 12.99 -32.73
CA THR A 377 1.56 13.46 -33.29
C THR A 377 1.35 14.10 -34.67
N PHE A 378 1.60 15.40 -34.74
CA PHE A 378 1.65 16.11 -36.01
C PHE A 378 3.00 15.85 -36.69
N PRO A 379 3.08 15.75 -38.02
CA PRO A 379 4.35 15.70 -38.77
C PRO A 379 5.01 17.08 -38.77
N THR A 380 5.40 17.53 -37.57
CA THR A 380 5.82 18.89 -37.28
C THR A 380 7.00 19.37 -38.14
N GLU A 381 8.00 18.48 -38.35
CA GLU A 381 9.18 18.84 -39.13
C GLU A 381 8.85 19.10 -40.63
N GLN A 382 8.01 18.26 -41.20
CA GLN A 382 7.57 18.43 -42.58
C GLN A 382 6.67 19.64 -42.73
N LEU A 383 5.68 19.83 -41.86
CA LEU A 383 4.77 20.96 -41.85
C LEU A 383 5.53 22.29 -41.66
N THR A 384 6.51 22.32 -40.78
CA THR A 384 7.34 23.52 -40.57
C THR A 384 8.10 23.89 -41.81
N LYS A 385 8.72 22.93 -42.51
CA LYS A 385 9.42 23.17 -43.79
C LYS A 385 8.47 23.66 -44.90
N GLU A 386 7.29 23.06 -45.02
CA GLU A 386 6.27 23.46 -46.02
C GLU A 386 5.81 24.89 -45.77
N ILE A 387 5.54 25.26 -44.51
CA ILE A 387 5.08 26.61 -44.15
C ILE A 387 6.19 27.66 -44.32
N GLN A 388 7.41 27.38 -43.90
CA GLN A 388 8.56 28.28 -44.07
C GLN A 388 8.89 28.55 -45.54
N THR A 389 8.64 27.53 -46.40
CA THR A 389 8.82 27.73 -47.86
C THR A 389 7.78 28.67 -48.44
N GLN A 390 6.53 28.63 -48.00
CA GLN A 390 5.45 29.49 -48.47
C GLN A 390 5.42 30.87 -47.81
N TYR A 391 5.81 30.88 -46.49
CA TYR A 391 5.81 32.08 -45.66
C TYR A 391 7.21 32.29 -45.01
N PRO A 392 8.17 32.89 -45.74
CA PRO A 392 9.54 33.08 -45.25
C PRO A 392 9.65 34.03 -44.01
N ALA A 393 8.53 34.61 -43.60
CA ALA A 393 8.45 35.41 -42.39
C ALA A 393 8.28 34.59 -41.11
N VAL A 394 8.00 33.28 -41.21
CA VAL A 394 7.74 32.39 -40.08
C VAL A 394 9.05 31.82 -39.54
N GLU A 395 9.35 32.08 -38.28
CA GLU A 395 10.56 31.61 -37.59
C GLU A 395 10.34 30.27 -36.93
N SER A 396 9.26 30.12 -36.16
CA SER A 396 8.92 28.86 -35.48
C SER A 396 7.40 28.62 -35.47
N ILE A 397 7.02 27.34 -35.34
CA ILE A 397 5.62 26.90 -35.30
C ILE A 397 5.47 25.87 -34.21
N THR A 398 4.45 26.03 -33.38
CA THR A 398 4.09 25.08 -32.33
C THR A 398 2.67 24.57 -32.57
N PHE A 399 2.50 23.27 -32.56
CA PHE A 399 1.21 22.59 -32.67
C PHE A 399 0.79 22.05 -31.31
N ALA A 400 -0.46 22.30 -30.90
CA ALA A 400 -1.04 21.76 -29.69
C ALA A 400 -2.50 21.40 -29.94
N LEU A 401 -2.95 20.33 -29.30
CA LEU A 401 -4.37 19.99 -29.21
C LEU A 401 -4.94 20.61 -27.95
N GLY A 402 -6.11 21.23 -28.06
CA GLY A 402 -6.82 21.84 -26.96
C GLY A 402 -8.31 21.59 -27.03
N GLU A 403 -9.01 22.03 -26.01
CA GLU A 403 -10.47 22.01 -25.95
C GLU A 403 -10.97 23.46 -25.94
N HIS A 404 -11.87 23.79 -26.85
CA HIS A 404 -12.55 25.06 -26.87
C HIS A 404 -13.86 24.97 -26.12
N LEU A 405 -13.97 25.73 -25.03
CA LEU A 405 -15.14 25.76 -24.16
C LEU A 405 -16.02 26.97 -24.55
N THR A 406 -17.20 26.72 -25.10
CA THR A 406 -18.18 27.77 -25.38
C THR A 406 -19.33 27.65 -24.39
N THR A 407 -19.55 28.70 -23.60
CA THR A 407 -20.67 28.77 -22.66
C THR A 407 -21.76 29.66 -23.26
N SER A 408 -22.90 29.05 -23.56
CA SER A 408 -24.10 29.79 -24.03
C SER A 408 -25.31 29.22 -23.26
N ASN A 409 -26.05 30.11 -22.60
CA ASN A 409 -27.32 29.81 -21.89
C ASN A 409 -27.25 28.55 -20.97
N ASP A 410 -26.33 28.52 -19.99
CA ASP A 410 -26.16 27.42 -19.00
C ASP A 410 -25.74 26.05 -19.57
N THR A 411 -25.39 25.97 -20.84
CA THR A 411 -24.82 24.75 -21.43
C THR A 411 -23.40 25.03 -21.90
N THR A 412 -22.44 24.25 -21.36
CA THR A 412 -21.03 24.30 -21.79
C THR A 412 -20.83 23.24 -22.88
N GLN A 413 -20.54 23.68 -24.10
CA GLN A 413 -20.11 22.83 -25.20
C GLN A 413 -18.60 22.78 -25.25
N VAL A 414 -18.04 21.57 -25.34
CA VAL A 414 -16.61 21.34 -25.46
C VAL A 414 -16.34 20.84 -26.87
N GLU A 415 -15.58 21.58 -27.65
CA GLU A 415 -15.19 21.19 -28.99
C GLU A 415 -13.65 21.01 -29.04
N PRO A 416 -13.15 19.90 -29.62
CA PRO A 416 -11.72 19.72 -29.81
C PRO A 416 -11.20 20.74 -30.84
N ILE A 417 -10.11 21.44 -30.49
CA ILE A 417 -9.48 22.45 -31.36
C ILE A 417 -7.99 22.17 -31.50
N THR A 418 -7.47 22.37 -32.70
CA THR A 418 -6.03 22.39 -32.96
C THR A 418 -5.51 23.81 -32.87
N LEU A 419 -4.67 24.10 -31.88
CA LEU A 419 -3.99 25.36 -31.70
C LEU A 419 -2.67 25.35 -32.46
N VAL A 420 -2.46 26.34 -33.31
CA VAL A 420 -1.20 26.53 -34.03
C VAL A 420 -0.64 27.90 -33.67
N SER A 421 0.44 27.95 -32.91
CA SER A 421 1.15 29.19 -32.60
C SER A 421 2.26 29.41 -33.62
N VAL A 422 2.23 30.53 -34.29
CA VAL A 422 3.20 30.93 -35.34
C VAL A 422 3.99 32.12 -34.83
N GLN A 423 5.28 31.97 -34.69
CA GLN A 423 6.20 33.03 -34.30
C GLN A 423 6.84 33.64 -35.57
N LEU A 424 6.76 34.95 -35.71
CA LEU A 424 7.31 35.66 -36.87
C LEU A 424 8.71 36.20 -36.57
N ALA A 425 9.57 36.21 -37.58
CA ALA A 425 10.87 36.85 -37.49
C ALA A 425 10.76 38.35 -37.22
N HIS A 426 11.71 38.89 -36.47
CA HIS A 426 11.69 40.25 -35.96
C HIS A 426 11.35 41.31 -37.05
N LYS A 427 10.35 42.16 -36.84
CA LYS A 427 9.83 43.19 -37.73
C LYS A 427 9.08 42.71 -39.00
N LYS A 428 8.65 41.47 -39.09
CA LYS A 428 7.80 40.98 -40.16
C LYS A 428 6.40 40.73 -39.65
N ALA A 429 5.39 41.02 -40.49
CA ALA A 429 3.98 40.78 -40.19
C ALA A 429 3.32 40.09 -41.37
N LEU A 430 2.44 39.13 -41.10
CA LEU A 430 1.58 38.55 -42.14
C LEU A 430 0.36 39.46 -42.34
N SER A 431 0.00 39.70 -43.59
CA SER A 431 -1.22 40.40 -43.95
C SER A 431 -2.45 39.60 -43.57
N ARG A 432 -3.60 40.24 -43.42
CA ARG A 432 -4.86 39.56 -43.07
C ARG A 432 -5.21 38.43 -44.03
N THR A 433 -5.00 38.68 -45.32
CA THR A 433 -5.23 37.68 -46.39
C THR A 433 -4.26 36.48 -46.33
N GLU A 434 -3.03 36.70 -45.90
CA GLU A 434 -2.05 35.62 -45.71
C GLU A 434 -2.38 34.77 -44.50
N ARG A 435 -2.89 35.38 -43.42
CA ARG A 435 -3.35 34.63 -42.23
C ARG A 435 -4.53 33.72 -42.54
N GLU A 436 -5.53 34.25 -43.24
CA GLU A 436 -6.71 33.49 -43.66
C GLU A 436 -6.33 32.30 -44.57
N LYS A 437 -5.40 32.51 -45.51
CA LYS A 437 -4.87 31.45 -46.38
C LYS A 437 -4.06 30.40 -45.59
N LEU A 438 -3.24 30.80 -44.64
CA LEU A 438 -2.47 29.90 -43.81
C LEU A 438 -3.39 29.04 -42.92
N GLN A 439 -4.43 29.65 -42.36
CA GLN A 439 -5.41 28.93 -41.51
C GLN A 439 -6.20 27.92 -42.32
N GLU A 440 -6.66 28.27 -43.52
CA GLU A 440 -7.40 27.37 -44.40
C GLU A 440 -6.50 26.24 -44.91
N TRP A 441 -5.24 26.55 -45.27
CA TRP A 441 -4.28 25.52 -45.66
C TRP A 441 -3.98 24.54 -44.55
N LEU A 442 -3.78 25.03 -43.33
CA LEU A 442 -3.56 24.17 -42.15
C LEU A 442 -4.77 23.31 -41.86
N ARG A 443 -6.00 23.84 -41.99
CA ARG A 443 -7.23 23.10 -41.79
C ARG A 443 -7.33 21.90 -42.73
N ILE A 444 -7.04 22.09 -43.98
CA ILE A 444 -7.06 21.03 -45.01
C ILE A 444 -5.92 20.04 -44.76
N ARG A 445 -4.73 20.54 -44.46
CA ARG A 445 -3.52 19.70 -44.33
C ARG A 445 -3.50 18.82 -43.10
N LEU A 446 -4.07 19.33 -42.00
CA LEU A 446 -4.19 18.61 -40.73
C LEU A 446 -5.50 17.82 -40.60
N ASN A 447 -6.40 17.95 -41.57
CA ASN A 447 -7.75 17.39 -41.56
C ASN A 447 -8.47 17.64 -40.22
N ALA A 448 -8.37 18.88 -39.73
CA ALA A 448 -8.92 19.27 -38.43
C ALA A 448 -10.21 20.06 -38.62
N ASP A 449 -11.24 19.71 -37.82
CA ASP A 449 -12.57 20.36 -37.88
C ASP A 449 -12.49 21.84 -37.43
N ALA A 450 -11.68 22.14 -36.42
CA ALA A 450 -11.45 23.50 -35.92
C ALA A 450 -9.95 23.77 -35.72
N ILE A 451 -9.46 24.91 -36.26
CA ILE A 451 -8.08 25.38 -36.09
C ILE A 451 -8.08 26.84 -35.66
N GLU A 452 -7.32 27.14 -34.63
CA GLU A 452 -7.00 28.51 -34.24
C GLU A 452 -5.52 28.78 -34.45
N VAL A 453 -5.22 29.81 -35.24
CA VAL A 453 -3.85 30.25 -35.53
C VAL A 453 -3.55 31.53 -34.73
N VAL A 454 -2.70 31.40 -33.74
CA VAL A 454 -2.21 32.48 -32.90
C VAL A 454 -0.86 32.96 -33.47
N ILE A 455 -0.76 34.22 -33.83
CA ILE A 455 0.49 34.79 -34.34
C ILE A 455 1.11 35.64 -33.24
N GLN A 456 2.35 35.34 -32.91
CA GLN A 456 3.16 36.04 -31.91
C GLN A 456 4.31 36.80 -32.59
#